data_e54740475cf99356f98b866718a3cd82
#
_entry.id   e54740475cf99356f98b866718a3cd82
#
_cell.length_a   1.000
_cell.length_b   1.000
_cell.length_c   1.000
_cell.angle_alpha   90.00
_cell.angle_beta   90.00
_cell.angle_gamma   90.00
#
_symmetry.space_group_name_H-M   'P 1'
#
loop_
_entity.id
_entity.type
_entity.pdbx_description
1 polymer ?
#
loop_
_entity_poly.entity_id
_entity_poly.type
_entity_poly.pdbx_seq_one_letter_code
_entity_poly.pdbx_strand_id
1 'polypeptide(L)'
;RWLSDWSSDVCSSDLLAFDAIQAGQMLRFRLRANPCKTVQGKRQGLVHPGAQRDWLARKGEQHGFALPESSTPDYFDFMQSAAGRAYPDVRVSHQQLLKGSQHEGNAIRIYSVLFEGNLTVTDPARFRAALETGIGHGKVMGLGLLSVVPTSR
;
A
#
# COMPACT_ATOMS: atom_id res chain seq x y z
N ARG A 1 -4.81 7.80 19.06
CA ARG A 1 -3.73 7.03 19.71
C ARG A 1 -2.79 6.34 18.71
N TRP A 2 -3.21 6.14 17.48
CA TRP A 2 -2.40 5.49 16.43
C TRP A 2 -1.43 6.44 15.71
N LEU A 3 -1.72 7.73 15.66
CA LEU A 3 -0.83 8.73 15.06
C LEU A 3 0.33 9.14 15.97
N SER A 4 0.19 8.96 17.30
CA SER A 4 1.24 9.27 18.26
C SER A 4 2.30 8.18 18.35
N ASP A 5 1.98 6.92 18.04
CA ASP A 5 2.94 5.81 18.10
C ASP A 5 3.99 5.83 16.95
N TRP A 6 3.66 6.48 15.82
CA TRP A 6 4.62 6.57 14.71
C TRP A 6 5.71 7.61 14.92
N SER A 7 5.45 8.62 15.73
CA SER A 7 6.39 9.73 15.93
C SER A 7 7.23 9.59 17.19
N SER A 8 6.81 8.75 18.16
CA SER A 8 7.49 8.64 19.44
C SER A 8 8.52 7.52 19.52
N ASP A 9 8.46 6.52 18.65
CA ASP A 9 9.33 5.35 18.69
C ASP A 9 10.49 5.39 17.68
N VAL A 10 10.53 6.39 16.78
CA VAL A 10 11.63 6.54 15.84
C VAL A 10 12.74 7.35 16.50
N CYS A 11 13.56 6.69 17.31
CA CYS A 11 14.86 7.23 17.68
C CYS A 11 15.74 7.31 16.42
N SER A 12 16.62 8.29 16.34
CA SER A 12 17.53 8.47 15.19
C SER A 12 18.40 7.26 14.86
N SER A 13 18.53 6.32 15.80
CA SER A 13 19.19 5.01 15.62
C SER A 13 18.34 3.98 14.87
N ASP A 14 17.02 4.20 14.78
CA ASP A 14 16.06 3.27 14.14
C ASP A 14 15.74 3.65 12.69
N LEU A 15 16.36 4.71 12.17
CA LEU A 15 16.23 5.07 10.77
C LEU A 15 16.83 3.98 9.90
N LEU A 16 15.98 3.37 9.09
CA LEU A 16 16.42 2.38 8.13
C LEU A 16 17.27 3.04 7.05
N ALA A 17 18.57 2.74 7.05
CA ALA A 17 19.43 3.16 5.95
C ALA A 17 19.01 2.42 4.68
N PHE A 18 18.80 3.14 3.59
CA PHE A 18 18.39 2.54 2.31
C PHE A 18 19.33 1.42 1.85
N ASP A 19 20.63 1.58 2.09
CA ASP A 19 21.64 0.59 1.72
C ASP A 19 21.62 -0.67 2.59
N ALA A 20 21.01 -0.60 3.77
CA ALA A 20 20.89 -1.74 4.69
C ALA A 20 19.69 -2.64 4.40
N ILE A 21 18.83 -2.30 3.43
CA ILE A 21 17.68 -3.13 3.05
C ILE A 21 18.14 -4.40 2.35
N GLN A 22 17.76 -5.55 2.91
CA GLN A 22 18.14 -6.88 2.43
C GLN A 22 16.91 -7.72 2.04
N ALA A 23 17.14 -8.69 1.15
CA ALA A 23 16.13 -9.68 0.82
C ALA A 23 15.76 -10.52 2.04
N GLY A 24 14.47 -10.85 2.19
CA GLY A 24 13.95 -11.57 3.34
C GLY A 24 13.67 -10.70 4.57
N GLN A 25 14.03 -9.42 4.53
CA GLN A 25 13.77 -8.51 5.64
C GLN A 25 12.28 -8.21 5.75
N MET A 26 11.73 -8.35 6.97
CA MET A 26 10.36 -7.98 7.28
C MET A 26 10.32 -6.53 7.77
N LEU A 27 9.45 -5.74 7.17
CA LEU A 27 9.25 -4.33 7.48
C LEU A 27 7.76 -4.05 7.70
N ARG A 28 7.45 -3.17 8.63
CA ARG A 28 6.12 -2.60 8.74
C ARG A 28 6.01 -1.44 7.76
N PHE A 29 4.88 -1.35 7.06
CA PHE A 29 4.69 -0.32 6.03
C PHE A 29 3.39 0.45 6.20
N ARG A 30 3.40 1.63 5.61
CA ARG A 30 2.25 2.49 5.42
C ARG A 30 2.29 3.10 4.02
N LEU A 31 1.19 2.97 3.29
CA LEU A 31 1.07 3.46 1.93
C LEU A 31 -0.31 4.08 1.71
N ARG A 32 -0.34 5.35 1.35
CA ARG A 32 -1.55 5.98 0.84
C ARG A 32 -1.49 6.01 -0.68
N ALA A 33 -2.39 5.30 -1.35
CA ALA A 33 -2.36 5.14 -2.79
C ALA A 33 -3.73 5.25 -3.44
N ASN A 34 -3.74 5.32 -4.76
CA ASN A 34 -4.94 5.24 -5.59
C ASN A 34 -4.98 3.87 -6.30
N PRO A 35 -5.62 2.85 -5.66
CA PRO A 35 -5.79 1.56 -6.31
C PRO A 35 -6.78 1.69 -7.47
N CYS A 36 -6.30 1.46 -8.67
CA CYS A 36 -7.11 1.57 -9.88
C CYS A 36 -6.76 0.50 -10.90
N LYS A 37 -7.72 0.23 -11.80
CA LYS A 37 -7.55 -0.59 -12.99
C LYS A 37 -7.94 0.20 -14.23
N THR A 38 -7.37 -0.15 -15.37
CA THR A 38 -7.77 0.42 -16.67
C THR A 38 -8.80 -0.51 -17.30
N VAL A 39 -9.97 0.03 -17.62
CA VAL A 39 -11.05 -0.68 -18.30
C VAL A 39 -11.41 0.16 -19.52
N GLN A 40 -11.29 -0.41 -20.72
CA GLN A 40 -11.58 0.29 -21.98
C GLN A 40 -10.88 1.65 -22.11
N GLY A 41 -9.59 1.69 -21.74
CA GLY A 41 -8.79 2.92 -21.79
C GLY A 41 -9.07 3.95 -20.67
N LYS A 42 -10.08 3.73 -19.83
CA LYS A 42 -10.43 4.61 -18.71
C LYS A 42 -9.96 4.02 -17.38
N ARG A 43 -9.39 4.84 -16.51
CA ARG A 43 -9.02 4.44 -15.16
C ARG A 43 -10.24 4.45 -14.24
N GLN A 44 -10.45 3.33 -13.57
CA GLN A 44 -11.49 3.16 -12.57
C GLN A 44 -10.85 2.83 -11.21
N GLY A 45 -11.23 3.58 -10.17
CA GLY A 45 -10.82 3.30 -8.79
C GLY A 45 -11.41 1.96 -8.32
N LEU A 46 -10.62 1.21 -7.57
CA LEU A 46 -11.07 -0.02 -6.93
C LEU A 46 -11.69 0.32 -5.58
N VAL A 47 -12.98 0.04 -5.43
CA VAL A 47 -13.76 0.40 -4.22
C VAL A 47 -13.79 -0.75 -3.21
N HIS A 48 -13.68 -1.98 -3.70
CA HIS A 48 -13.81 -3.19 -2.88
C HIS A 48 -12.48 -3.53 -2.18
N PRO A 49 -12.46 -3.76 -0.85
CA PRO A 49 -11.24 -4.04 -0.09
C PRO A 49 -10.43 -5.22 -0.63
N GLY A 50 -11.08 -6.33 -1.02
CA GLY A 50 -10.41 -7.47 -1.62
C GLY A 50 -9.66 -7.11 -2.91
N ALA A 51 -10.32 -6.38 -3.83
CA ALA A 51 -9.70 -5.92 -5.07
C ALA A 51 -8.55 -4.93 -4.82
N GLN A 52 -8.62 -4.14 -3.74
CA GLN A 52 -7.56 -3.23 -3.32
C GLN A 52 -6.34 -4.00 -2.78
N ARG A 53 -6.56 -5.05 -1.98
CA ARG A 53 -5.49 -5.95 -1.49
C ARG A 53 -4.81 -6.69 -2.66
N ASP A 54 -5.60 -7.23 -3.60
CA ASP A 54 -5.06 -7.86 -4.82
C ASP A 54 -4.25 -6.89 -5.67
N TRP A 55 -4.68 -5.64 -5.77
CA TRP A 55 -3.93 -4.59 -6.44
C TRP A 55 -2.59 -4.34 -5.75
N LEU A 56 -2.57 -4.26 -4.42
CA LEU A 56 -1.34 -4.05 -3.66
C LEU A 56 -0.40 -5.24 -3.77
N ALA A 57 -0.90 -6.48 -3.74
CA ALA A 57 -0.09 -7.68 -3.92
C ALA A 57 0.63 -7.68 -5.28
N ARG A 58 -0.09 -7.39 -6.36
CA ARG A 58 0.52 -7.24 -7.71
C ARG A 58 1.54 -6.10 -7.76
N LYS A 59 1.31 -5.01 -7.03
CA LYS A 59 2.31 -3.93 -6.91
C LYS A 59 3.53 -4.39 -6.13
N GLY A 60 3.36 -5.23 -5.11
CA GLY A 60 4.47 -5.85 -4.38
C GLY A 60 5.38 -6.65 -5.31
N GLU A 61 4.83 -7.53 -6.14
CA GLU A 61 5.60 -8.30 -7.12
C GLU A 61 6.39 -7.40 -8.10
N GLN A 62 5.78 -6.29 -8.53
CA GLN A 62 6.42 -5.33 -9.43
C GLN A 62 7.56 -4.56 -8.76
N HIS A 63 7.43 -4.29 -7.47
CA HIS A 63 8.30 -3.41 -6.70
C HIS A 63 9.20 -4.14 -5.68
N GLY A 64 9.28 -5.47 -5.76
CA GLY A 64 10.23 -6.27 -5.00
C GLY A 64 9.87 -6.47 -3.52
N PHE A 65 8.58 -6.60 -3.20
CA PHE A 65 8.11 -7.01 -1.88
C PHE A 65 6.91 -7.96 -1.97
N ALA A 66 6.76 -8.79 -0.96
CA ALA A 66 5.62 -9.68 -0.78
C ALA A 66 4.84 -9.29 0.47
N LEU A 67 3.55 -9.56 0.45
CA LEU A 67 2.66 -9.37 1.61
C LEU A 67 2.42 -10.73 2.26
N PRO A 68 2.55 -10.86 3.59
CA PRO A 68 2.19 -12.09 4.28
C PRO A 68 0.70 -12.38 4.10
N GLU A 69 0.38 -13.66 4.03
CA GLU A 69 -1.01 -14.10 3.97
C GLU A 69 -1.63 -14.14 5.37
N SER A 70 -2.86 -13.66 5.49
CA SER A 70 -3.62 -13.78 6.72
C SER A 70 -4.23 -15.18 6.83
N SER A 71 -4.04 -15.82 7.96
CA SER A 71 -4.71 -17.08 8.29
C SER A 71 -6.14 -16.89 8.82
N THR A 72 -6.51 -15.65 9.15
CA THR A 72 -7.85 -15.31 9.65
C THR A 72 -8.52 -14.34 8.69
N PRO A 73 -9.52 -14.78 7.91
CA PRO A 73 -10.28 -13.86 7.08
C PRO A 73 -11.06 -12.87 7.96
N ASP A 74 -11.01 -11.60 7.63
CA ASP A 74 -11.94 -10.62 8.18
C ASP A 74 -13.38 -11.08 7.89
N TYR A 75 -14.28 -10.88 8.86
CA TYR A 75 -15.70 -11.29 8.73
C TYR A 75 -16.34 -10.86 7.40
N PHE A 76 -15.96 -9.73 6.86
CA PHE A 76 -16.45 -9.23 5.56
C PHE A 76 -15.89 -10.03 4.38
N ASP A 77 -14.66 -10.48 4.44
CA ASP A 77 -14.04 -11.31 3.39
C ASP A 77 -14.61 -12.73 3.41
N PHE A 78 -14.98 -13.25 4.59
CA PHE A 78 -15.64 -14.56 4.73
C PHE A 78 -16.99 -14.62 4.01
N MET A 79 -17.80 -13.55 4.06
CA MET A 79 -19.11 -13.50 3.41
C MET A 79 -19.04 -13.36 1.89
N GLN A 80 -17.92 -12.91 1.31
CA GLN A 80 -17.76 -12.71 -0.14
C GLN A 80 -16.78 -13.68 -0.80
N SER A 81 -16.04 -14.45 -0.02
CA SER A 81 -15.10 -15.45 -0.52
C SER A 81 -15.81 -16.79 -0.73
N ALA A 82 -16.25 -17.03 -1.93
CA ALA A 82 -16.46 -18.41 -2.37
C ALA A 82 -15.10 -19.10 -2.42
N ALA A 83 -14.84 -19.99 -1.44
CA ALA A 83 -13.72 -20.89 -1.33
C ALA A 83 -12.34 -20.30 -0.93
N GLY A 84 -12.03 -20.30 0.37
CA GLY A 84 -10.69 -20.59 0.91
C GLY A 84 -9.48 -19.82 0.37
N ARG A 85 -9.65 -18.66 -0.24
CA ARG A 85 -8.56 -17.87 -0.79
C ARG A 85 -7.88 -17.11 0.34
N ALA A 86 -6.59 -17.35 0.55
CA ALA A 86 -5.78 -16.55 1.45
C ALA A 86 -5.68 -15.11 0.93
N TYR A 87 -5.91 -14.15 1.81
CA TYR A 87 -5.77 -12.73 1.49
C TYR A 87 -4.52 -12.16 2.15
N PRO A 88 -3.87 -11.16 1.52
CA PRO A 88 -2.77 -10.45 2.16
C PRO A 88 -3.22 -9.84 3.50
N ASP A 89 -2.39 -10.01 4.55
CA ASP A 89 -2.61 -9.42 5.87
C ASP A 89 -2.30 -7.92 5.85
N VAL A 90 -3.21 -7.17 5.25
CA VAL A 90 -3.12 -5.73 5.07
C VAL A 90 -4.40 -5.07 5.51
N ARG A 91 -4.28 -4.14 6.44
CA ARG A 91 -5.38 -3.28 6.84
C ARG A 91 -5.63 -2.22 5.78
N VAL A 92 -6.87 -2.16 5.32
CA VAL A 92 -7.37 -1.15 4.37
C VAL A 92 -8.28 -0.19 5.10
N SER A 93 -7.96 1.10 5.07
CA SER A 93 -8.71 2.12 5.81
C SER A 93 -8.72 3.46 5.08
N HIS A 94 -9.44 4.44 5.64
CA HIS A 94 -9.48 5.84 5.16
C HIS A 94 -9.70 5.95 3.65
N GLN A 95 -10.73 5.27 3.16
CA GLN A 95 -11.15 5.35 1.77
C GLN A 95 -11.83 6.69 1.52
N GLN A 96 -11.29 7.46 0.59
CA GLN A 96 -11.78 8.80 0.29
C GLN A 96 -11.76 9.10 -1.20
N LEU A 97 -12.87 9.58 -1.74
CA LEU A 97 -12.90 10.12 -3.09
C LEU A 97 -12.43 11.59 -3.08
N LEU A 98 -11.23 11.82 -3.58
CA LEU A 98 -10.69 13.15 -3.79
C LEU A 98 -11.22 13.70 -5.12
N LYS A 99 -11.83 14.88 -5.08
CA LYS A 99 -12.32 15.59 -6.25
C LYS A 99 -11.48 16.85 -6.43
N GLY A 100 -11.01 17.06 -7.64
CA GLY A 100 -10.29 18.28 -8.03
C GLY A 100 -10.79 18.75 -9.38
N SER A 101 -10.60 20.03 -9.69
CA SER A 101 -10.81 20.61 -11.02
C SER A 101 -9.48 21.10 -11.57
N GLN A 102 -9.19 20.76 -12.81
CA GLN A 102 -8.07 21.32 -13.54
C GLN A 102 -8.55 22.51 -14.36
N HIS A 103 -7.66 23.46 -14.70
CA HIS A 103 -7.97 24.50 -15.67
C HIS A 103 -8.62 23.88 -16.91
N GLU A 104 -9.69 24.44 -17.44
CA GLU A 104 -10.52 23.96 -18.55
C GLU A 104 -11.64 22.96 -18.20
N GLY A 105 -12.05 22.86 -16.93
CA GLY A 105 -13.27 22.14 -16.55
C GLY A 105 -13.16 20.62 -16.46
N ASN A 106 -11.96 20.04 -16.62
CA ASN A 106 -11.75 18.62 -16.45
C ASN A 106 -11.77 18.23 -14.97
N ALA A 107 -12.81 17.49 -14.55
CA ALA A 107 -12.92 16.98 -13.20
C ALA A 107 -11.94 15.83 -12.97
N ILE A 108 -11.04 15.98 -12.02
CA ILE A 108 -10.15 14.93 -11.55
C ILE A 108 -10.83 14.20 -10.39
N ARG A 109 -10.93 12.88 -10.50
CA ARG A 109 -11.45 12.02 -9.43
C ARG A 109 -10.39 10.97 -9.09
N ILE A 110 -9.92 10.98 -7.84
CA ILE A 110 -8.91 10.05 -7.34
C ILE A 110 -9.47 9.36 -6.10
N TYR A 111 -9.39 8.05 -6.10
CA TYR A 111 -9.81 7.25 -4.96
C TYR A 111 -8.60 6.95 -4.07
N SER A 112 -8.51 7.65 -2.94
CA SER A 112 -7.41 7.51 -1.99
C SER A 112 -7.73 6.45 -0.94
N VAL A 113 -6.81 5.52 -0.74
CA VAL A 113 -6.90 4.42 0.23
C VAL A 113 -5.63 4.34 1.03
N LEU A 114 -5.75 4.11 2.35
CA LEU A 114 -4.62 3.87 3.23
C LEU A 114 -4.44 2.37 3.46
N PHE A 115 -3.26 1.87 3.14
CA PHE A 115 -2.81 0.51 3.41
C PHE A 115 -1.78 0.51 4.54
N GLU A 116 -1.94 -0.38 5.49
CA GLU A 116 -1.03 -0.59 6.61
C GLU A 116 -0.86 -2.08 6.88
N GLY A 117 0.36 -2.51 7.19
CA GLY A 117 0.64 -3.92 7.46
C GLY A 117 2.13 -4.22 7.49
N ASN A 118 2.46 -5.48 7.33
CA ASN A 118 3.82 -5.96 7.19
C ASN A 118 4.09 -6.36 5.74
N LEU A 119 5.34 -6.22 5.33
CA LEU A 119 5.82 -6.71 4.04
C LEU A 119 7.17 -7.40 4.22
N THR A 120 7.51 -8.28 3.30
CA THR A 120 8.82 -8.91 3.21
C THR A 120 9.49 -8.46 1.92
N VAL A 121 10.71 -7.97 2.02
CA VAL A 121 11.50 -7.56 0.85
C VAL A 121 11.92 -8.80 0.06
N THR A 122 11.58 -8.87 -1.22
CA THR A 122 11.97 -9.97 -2.12
C THR A 122 13.11 -9.56 -3.05
N ASP A 123 13.10 -8.33 -3.53
CA ASP A 123 14.14 -7.74 -4.38
C ASP A 123 14.52 -6.35 -3.84
N PRO A 124 15.67 -6.23 -3.14
CA PRO A 124 16.09 -4.97 -2.53
C PRO A 124 16.26 -3.82 -3.52
N ALA A 125 16.73 -4.10 -4.75
CA ALA A 125 16.95 -3.07 -5.76
C ALA A 125 15.62 -2.45 -6.23
N ARG A 126 14.65 -3.28 -6.56
CA ARG A 126 13.30 -2.84 -6.95
C ARG A 126 12.58 -2.16 -5.80
N PHE A 127 12.78 -2.67 -4.58
CA PHE A 127 12.16 -2.11 -3.39
C PHE A 127 12.70 -0.71 -3.07
N ARG A 128 14.00 -0.49 -3.15
CA ARG A 128 14.61 0.85 -3.01
C ARG A 128 14.10 1.81 -4.06
N ALA A 129 14.04 1.39 -5.32
CA ALA A 129 13.44 2.21 -6.37
C ALA A 129 11.99 2.59 -6.08
N ALA A 130 11.19 1.70 -5.48
CA ALA A 130 9.82 1.99 -5.08
C ALA A 130 9.73 3.00 -3.93
N LEU A 131 10.66 2.96 -2.97
CA LEU A 131 10.75 3.96 -1.89
C LEU A 131 11.04 5.36 -2.44
N GLU A 132 11.90 5.45 -3.46
CA GLU A 132 12.27 6.74 -4.09
C GLU A 132 11.18 7.25 -5.04
N THR A 133 10.64 6.39 -5.88
CA THR A 133 9.71 6.79 -6.95
C THR A 133 8.24 6.74 -6.55
N GLY A 134 7.92 6.02 -5.48
CA GLY A 134 6.54 5.77 -5.02
C GLY A 134 5.78 4.73 -5.86
N ILE A 135 4.63 4.30 -5.36
CA ILE A 135 3.82 3.22 -5.91
C ILE A 135 2.48 3.75 -6.44
N GLY A 136 2.13 3.38 -7.67
CA GLY A 136 0.83 3.65 -8.25
C GLY A 136 0.68 5.04 -8.88
N HIS A 137 -0.58 5.40 -9.12
CA HIS A 137 -0.96 6.66 -9.75
C HIS A 137 -1.40 7.71 -8.72
N GLY A 138 -1.31 8.99 -9.07
CA GLY A 138 -1.72 10.09 -8.20
C GLY A 138 -0.57 10.69 -7.38
N LYS A 139 0.67 10.43 -7.74
CA LYS A 139 1.87 10.97 -7.05
C LYS A 139 1.87 12.50 -6.98
N VAL A 140 1.40 13.15 -8.02
CA VAL A 140 1.23 14.62 -8.07
C VAL A 140 0.26 15.13 -6.98
N MET A 141 -0.65 14.28 -6.52
CA MET A 141 -1.62 14.57 -5.45
C MET A 141 -1.13 14.10 -4.07
N GLY A 142 0.16 13.79 -3.93
CA GLY A 142 0.74 13.31 -2.66
C GLY A 142 0.44 11.85 -2.34
N LEU A 143 0.01 11.04 -3.31
CA LEU A 143 -0.23 9.61 -3.13
C LEU A 143 0.97 8.78 -3.60
N GLY A 144 1.08 7.55 -3.10
CA GLY A 144 2.07 6.59 -3.55
C GLY A 144 3.36 6.57 -2.73
N LEU A 145 3.53 7.42 -1.73
CA LEU A 145 4.67 7.37 -0.84
C LEU A 145 4.61 6.12 0.03
N LEU A 146 5.59 5.24 -0.12
CA LEU A 146 5.77 4.06 0.73
C LEU A 146 6.67 4.43 1.92
N SER A 147 6.10 4.40 3.11
CA SER A 147 6.83 4.59 4.36
C SER A 147 7.06 3.24 5.03
N VAL A 148 8.26 2.97 5.49
CA VAL A 148 8.63 1.70 6.11
C VAL A 148 9.43 1.91 7.39
N VAL A 149 9.23 1.00 8.35
CA VAL A 149 10.04 0.92 9.57
C VAL A 149 10.39 -0.55 9.84
N PRO A 150 11.53 -0.82 10.51
CA PRO A 150 11.84 -2.16 10.96
C PRO A 150 10.72 -2.69 11.87
N THR A 151 10.39 -3.97 11.74
CA THR A 151 9.55 -4.63 12.76
C THR A 151 10.43 -4.82 14.00
N SER A 152 10.11 -4.15 15.11
CA SER A 152 10.71 -4.48 16.39
C SER A 152 10.40 -5.95 16.73
N ARG A 153 11.45 -6.68 17.08
CA ARG A 153 11.32 -8.04 17.62
C ARG A 153 10.71 -8.00 19.01
#